data_ec635d6fe26b0c4b43f480faf667353a
#
_entry.id   ec635d6fe26b0c4b43f480faf667353a
#
_cell.length_a   1.000
_cell.length_b   1.000
_cell.length_c   1.000
_cell.angle_alpha   90.00
_cell.angle_beta   90.00
_cell.angle_gamma   90.00
#
_symmetry.space_group_name_H-M   'P 1'
#
loop_
_entity.id
_entity.type
_entity.pdbx_description
1 polymer ?
#
loop_
_entity_poly.entity_id
_entity_poly.type
_entity_poly.pdbx_seq_one_letter_code
_entity_poly.pdbx_strand_id
1 'polypeptide(L)'
;AQNGCDSSVNVNLNFLPSPIISSNFNDTTVCEDDTILLYGIGVDNYLWNNNIQDSIPFISPIAGQYIVSGIDSNNCTGIYSFLLDTEFCPREPFSIHIPNVLTANQDGLNDIFMVSGTSYEFISMRIFNRWGQEIFSDFSGRGWDGRLPSGLKAKTGSYNFVLEIQPLTRPVSNVAIYKGNIELFNN
;
A
#
# COMPACT_ATOMS: atom_id res chain seq x y z
N ALA A 1 10.03 86.86 -9.63
CA ALA A 1 9.00 86.37 -8.77
C ALA A 1 8.82 84.84 -9.04
N GLN A 2 9.33 84.03 -8.20
CA GLN A 2 9.09 82.58 -8.24
C GLN A 2 7.83 82.34 -7.40
N ASN A 3 6.73 81.98 -8.06
CA ASN A 3 5.56 81.49 -7.40
C ASN A 3 5.81 80.02 -7.05
N GLY A 4 6.38 79.75 -5.90
CA GLY A 4 6.45 78.43 -5.35
C GLY A 4 5.09 78.00 -4.87
N CYS A 5 4.34 77.31 -5.71
CA CYS A 5 3.20 76.52 -5.23
C CYS A 5 3.75 75.18 -4.72
N ASP A 6 3.90 75.08 -3.43
CA ASP A 6 4.21 73.83 -2.77
C ASP A 6 2.93 72.98 -2.75
N SER A 7 2.91 71.91 -3.56
CA SER A 7 1.80 70.99 -3.55
C SER A 7 2.17 69.79 -2.63
N SER A 8 1.56 69.74 -1.47
CA SER A 8 1.65 68.55 -0.60
C SER A 8 0.58 67.54 -1.01
N VAL A 9 1.01 66.36 -1.41
CA VAL A 9 0.10 65.22 -1.62
C VAL A 9 0.14 64.34 -0.40
N ASN A 10 -0.98 64.22 0.30
CA ASN A 10 -1.15 63.29 1.39
C ASN A 10 -1.61 61.92 0.82
N VAL A 11 -0.76 60.94 0.87
CA VAL A 11 -1.12 59.54 0.48
C VAL A 11 -1.40 58.76 1.74
N ASN A 12 -2.63 58.34 1.91
CA ASN A 12 -3.01 57.40 2.96
C ASN A 12 -2.76 55.97 2.40
N LEU A 13 -1.76 55.29 2.94
CA LEU A 13 -1.48 53.90 2.65
C LEU A 13 -2.22 53.03 3.65
N ASN A 14 -3.20 52.29 3.18
CA ASN A 14 -3.82 51.18 3.95
C ASN A 14 -3.09 49.90 3.66
N PHE A 15 -2.48 49.34 4.70
CA PHE A 15 -1.91 48.00 4.62
C PHE A 15 -3.03 46.98 4.83
N LEU A 16 -3.23 46.11 3.83
CA LEU A 16 -4.06 44.93 3.98
C LEU A 16 -3.18 43.78 4.51
N PRO A 17 -3.56 43.13 5.60
CA PRO A 17 -2.80 42.00 6.13
C PRO A 17 -2.86 40.84 5.12
N SER A 18 -1.74 40.12 4.97
CA SER A 18 -1.73 38.87 4.21
C SER A 18 -2.66 37.83 4.87
N PRO A 19 -3.36 37.02 4.08
CA PRO A 19 -4.22 35.97 4.63
C PRO A 19 -3.40 34.96 5.41
N ILE A 20 -3.97 34.46 6.50
CA ILE A 20 -3.38 33.39 7.28
C ILE A 20 -3.75 32.06 6.60
N ILE A 21 -2.75 31.41 6.04
CA ILE A 21 -2.90 30.09 5.40
C ILE A 21 -2.42 29.02 6.35
N SER A 22 -3.11 27.89 6.35
CA SER A 22 -2.71 26.66 7.01
C SER A 22 -3.09 25.45 6.15
N SER A 23 -2.77 24.28 6.62
CA SER A 23 -3.11 23.00 5.97
C SER A 23 -3.70 22.06 7.02
N ASN A 24 -4.36 21.01 6.56
CA ASN A 24 -4.77 19.89 7.42
C ASN A 24 -3.57 19.06 7.92
N PHE A 25 -2.38 19.29 7.38
CA PHE A 25 -1.13 18.65 7.82
C PHE A 25 -0.19 19.68 8.46
N ASN A 26 0.54 19.21 9.46
CA ASN A 26 1.71 19.85 10.06
C ASN A 26 2.93 18.99 9.78
N ASP A 27 4.09 19.32 10.36
CA ASP A 27 5.26 18.44 10.34
C ASP A 27 4.85 17.06 10.85
N THR A 28 5.01 16.05 10.02
CA THR A 28 4.56 14.69 10.30
C THR A 28 5.30 13.66 9.47
N THR A 29 5.23 12.43 9.94
CA THR A 29 5.72 11.25 9.22
C THR A 29 4.53 10.39 8.80
N VAL A 30 4.54 9.91 7.57
CA VAL A 30 3.51 9.02 7.00
C VAL A 30 4.17 7.80 6.39
N CYS A 31 3.39 6.76 6.14
CA CYS A 31 3.92 5.58 5.46
C CYS A 31 4.14 5.85 3.97
N GLU A 32 5.20 5.30 3.38
CA GLU A 32 5.56 5.49 1.97
C GLU A 32 4.45 5.13 0.98
N ASP A 33 3.55 4.20 1.35
CA ASP A 33 2.45 3.72 0.50
C ASP A 33 1.10 4.30 0.89
N ASP A 34 1.06 5.25 1.82
CA ASP A 34 -0.20 5.85 2.23
C ASP A 34 -0.82 6.67 1.12
N THR A 35 -2.14 6.69 1.12
CA THR A 35 -2.91 7.66 0.36
C THR A 35 -3.20 8.84 1.26
N ILE A 36 -2.68 10.00 0.93
CA ILE A 36 -2.91 11.22 1.70
C ILE A 36 -3.76 12.21 0.94
N LEU A 37 -4.50 13.01 1.68
CA LEU A 37 -5.33 14.10 1.19
C LEU A 37 -4.83 15.40 1.79
N LEU A 38 -4.32 16.31 0.95
CA LEU A 38 -3.91 17.64 1.37
C LEU A 38 -4.94 18.67 0.94
N TYR A 39 -5.28 19.57 1.83
CA TYR A 39 -6.08 20.74 1.52
C TYR A 39 -5.62 21.96 2.32
N GLY A 40 -5.72 23.12 1.67
CA GLY A 40 -5.44 24.41 2.27
C GLY A 40 -6.61 24.91 3.10
N ILE A 41 -6.33 25.80 4.06
CA ILE A 41 -7.31 26.43 4.94
C ILE A 41 -6.98 27.92 5.01
N GLY A 42 -8.00 28.77 4.88
CA GLY A 42 -7.88 30.23 5.05
C GLY A 42 -8.37 31.09 3.89
N VAL A 43 -8.39 30.56 2.67
CA VAL A 43 -8.91 31.22 1.44
C VAL A 43 -9.62 30.21 0.54
N ASP A 44 -10.08 30.64 -0.63
CA ASP A 44 -10.85 29.77 -1.54
C ASP A 44 -9.98 29.01 -2.57
N ASN A 45 -8.81 29.53 -2.90
CA ASN A 45 -7.95 28.96 -3.95
C ASN A 45 -6.54 28.74 -3.44
N TYR A 46 -6.03 27.53 -3.70
CA TYR A 46 -4.72 27.11 -3.26
C TYR A 46 -3.86 26.60 -4.41
N LEU A 47 -2.56 26.84 -4.29
CA LEU A 47 -1.53 26.27 -5.14
C LEU A 47 -0.51 25.56 -4.26
N TRP A 48 -0.29 24.30 -4.55
CA TRP A 48 0.71 23.46 -3.90
C TRP A 48 1.96 23.32 -4.77
N ASN A 49 3.12 23.15 -4.14
CA ASN A 49 4.30 22.66 -4.84
C ASN A 49 4.10 21.17 -5.23
N ASN A 50 5.09 20.59 -5.93
CA ASN A 50 5.13 19.16 -6.32
C ASN A 50 3.94 18.69 -7.19
N ASN A 51 3.28 19.59 -7.91
CA ASN A 51 2.12 19.31 -8.78
C ASN A 51 0.92 18.67 -8.05
N ILE A 52 0.79 18.91 -6.77
CA ILE A 52 -0.32 18.42 -5.96
C ILE A 52 -1.55 19.26 -6.27
N GLN A 53 -2.68 18.59 -6.41
CA GLN A 53 -3.97 19.25 -6.54
C GLN A 53 -4.64 19.31 -5.16
N ASP A 54 -5.13 20.50 -4.79
CA ASP A 54 -5.81 20.69 -3.53
C ASP A 54 -7.04 19.78 -3.41
N SER A 55 -7.23 19.15 -2.25
CA SER A 55 -8.38 18.28 -1.97
C SER A 55 -8.51 17.04 -2.88
N ILE A 56 -7.44 16.63 -3.55
CA ILE A 56 -7.41 15.39 -4.32
C ILE A 56 -6.43 14.40 -3.67
N PRO A 57 -6.87 13.19 -3.33
CA PRO A 57 -5.99 12.17 -2.76
C PRO A 57 -4.88 11.77 -3.75
N PHE A 58 -3.67 11.57 -3.22
CA PHE A 58 -2.56 11.02 -3.98
C PHE A 58 -1.83 9.93 -3.18
N ILE A 59 -1.19 9.03 -3.89
CA ILE A 59 -0.53 7.84 -3.32
C ILE A 59 0.99 8.06 -3.35
N SER A 60 1.68 7.44 -2.42
CA SER A 60 3.14 7.45 -2.32
C SER A 60 3.69 8.87 -2.15
N PRO A 61 3.42 9.51 -1.02
CA PRO A 61 3.99 10.81 -0.71
C PRO A 61 5.52 10.73 -0.69
N ILE A 62 6.16 11.80 -1.16
CA ILE A 62 7.61 11.91 -1.18
C ILE A 62 8.04 12.76 0.02
N ALA A 63 9.03 12.28 0.78
CA ALA A 63 9.60 13.07 1.88
C ALA A 63 10.14 14.41 1.36
N GLY A 64 9.84 15.49 2.08
CA GLY A 64 10.29 16.82 1.71
C GLY A 64 9.42 17.94 2.25
N GLN A 65 9.72 19.16 1.79
CA GLN A 65 8.96 20.33 2.15
C GLN A 65 7.75 20.50 1.23
N TYR A 66 6.57 20.57 1.85
CA TYR A 66 5.31 20.87 1.20
C TYR A 66 4.96 22.33 1.46
N ILE A 67 4.62 23.05 0.40
CA ILE A 67 4.32 24.47 0.45
C ILE A 67 2.95 24.68 -0.18
N VAL A 68 2.06 25.34 0.53
CA VAL A 68 0.79 25.81 -0.01
C VAL A 68 0.77 27.33 0.00
N SER A 69 0.35 27.91 -1.09
CA SER A 69 0.07 29.34 -1.21
C SER A 69 -1.41 29.55 -1.51
N GLY A 70 -1.98 30.60 -1.00
CA GLY A 70 -3.35 30.98 -1.25
C GLY A 70 -3.49 32.48 -1.43
N ILE A 71 -4.47 32.89 -2.21
CA ILE A 71 -4.72 34.31 -2.56
C ILE A 71 -6.12 34.68 -2.10
N ASP A 72 -6.24 35.76 -1.36
CA ASP A 72 -7.53 36.29 -0.90
C ASP A 72 -8.22 37.17 -1.97
N SER A 73 -9.41 37.64 -1.65
CA SER A 73 -10.19 38.52 -2.53
C SER A 73 -9.56 39.87 -2.79
N ASN A 74 -8.54 40.26 -2.04
CA ASN A 74 -7.78 41.49 -2.18
C ASN A 74 -6.48 41.30 -2.96
N ASN A 75 -6.26 40.10 -3.53
CA ASN A 75 -5.01 39.68 -4.19
C ASN A 75 -3.79 39.64 -3.24
N CYS A 76 -4.01 39.55 -1.93
CA CYS A 76 -2.92 39.33 -0.98
C CYS A 76 -2.61 37.83 -0.91
N THR A 77 -1.32 37.48 -0.97
CA THR A 77 -0.85 36.10 -0.91
C THR A 77 -0.41 35.73 0.48
N GLY A 78 -0.89 34.58 0.97
CA GLY A 78 -0.37 33.90 2.15
C GLY A 78 0.33 32.60 1.76
N ILE A 79 1.26 32.15 2.60
CA ILE A 79 2.03 30.93 2.40
C ILE A 79 2.11 30.17 3.71
N TYR A 80 1.98 28.85 3.62
CA TYR A 80 2.24 27.92 4.71
C TYR A 80 3.12 26.78 4.23
N SER A 81 4.01 26.27 5.07
CA SER A 81 4.84 25.11 4.73
C SER A 81 5.02 24.20 5.93
N PHE A 82 5.18 22.92 5.66
CA PHE A 82 5.47 21.89 6.64
C PHE A 82 6.42 20.85 6.04
N LEU A 83 7.07 20.07 6.90
CA LEU A 83 7.88 18.94 6.51
C LEU A 83 7.04 17.66 6.58
N LEU A 84 6.99 16.93 5.48
CA LEU A 84 6.48 15.58 5.44
C LEU A 84 7.66 14.63 5.35
N ASP A 85 7.77 13.75 6.30
CA ASP A 85 8.72 12.65 6.25
C ASP A 85 7.99 11.35 5.91
N THR A 86 8.71 10.38 5.36
CA THR A 86 8.14 9.08 5.03
C THR A 86 8.92 7.98 5.71
N GLU A 87 8.20 7.01 6.24
CA GLU A 87 8.80 5.82 6.82
C GLU A 87 8.20 4.55 6.23
N PHE A 88 8.99 3.50 6.26
CA PHE A 88 8.50 2.18 5.94
C PHE A 88 7.58 1.69 7.06
N CYS A 89 6.28 1.56 6.75
CA CYS A 89 5.33 0.93 7.67
C CYS A 89 5.14 -0.53 7.23
N PRO A 90 5.63 -1.49 8.01
CA PRO A 90 5.33 -2.88 7.72
C PRO A 90 3.82 -3.08 7.82
N ARG A 91 3.19 -3.48 6.71
CA ARG A 91 1.87 -4.09 6.77
C ARG A 91 2.01 -5.35 7.61
N GLU A 92 0.92 -6.05 7.90
CA GLU A 92 0.96 -7.30 8.67
C GLU A 92 2.27 -8.09 8.43
N PRO A 93 2.96 -8.56 9.47
CA PRO A 93 4.20 -9.30 9.31
C PRO A 93 3.96 -10.51 8.41
N PHE A 94 4.93 -10.78 7.53
CA PHE A 94 4.87 -11.98 6.71
C PHE A 94 4.77 -13.21 7.62
N SER A 95 3.75 -14.01 7.38
CA SER A 95 3.58 -15.31 8.01
C SER A 95 3.03 -16.31 7.01
N ILE A 96 3.42 -17.56 7.15
CA ILE A 96 2.90 -18.65 6.33
C ILE A 96 2.70 -19.88 7.18
N HIS A 97 1.54 -20.51 7.04
CA HIS A 97 1.22 -21.80 7.61
C HIS A 97 0.98 -22.80 6.48
N ILE A 98 1.74 -23.87 6.46
CA ILE A 98 1.64 -24.94 5.49
C ILE A 98 1.20 -26.19 6.25
N PRO A 99 -0.02 -26.71 6.03
CA PRO A 99 -0.46 -27.93 6.67
C PRO A 99 0.38 -29.13 6.20
N ASN A 100 0.41 -30.18 6.97
CA ASN A 100 1.11 -31.42 6.63
C ASN A 100 0.19 -32.63 6.50
N VAL A 101 -1.12 -32.44 6.68
CA VAL A 101 -2.14 -33.46 6.59
C VAL A 101 -3.31 -32.99 5.75
N LEU A 102 -3.81 -33.87 4.91
CA LEU A 102 -5.03 -33.71 4.11
C LEU A 102 -5.96 -34.89 4.38
N THR A 103 -7.17 -34.62 4.85
CA THR A 103 -8.22 -35.62 5.10
C THR A 103 -9.37 -35.38 4.13
N ALA A 104 -9.28 -35.89 2.90
CA ALA A 104 -10.24 -35.62 1.84
C ALA A 104 -11.54 -36.44 2.01
N ASN A 105 -12.24 -36.24 3.14
CA ASN A 105 -13.45 -36.96 3.56
C ASN A 105 -14.74 -36.11 3.45
N GLN A 106 -14.62 -34.80 3.13
CA GLN A 106 -15.72 -33.85 2.95
C GLN A 106 -16.48 -33.54 4.27
N ASP A 107 -15.77 -33.57 5.40
CA ASP A 107 -16.33 -33.17 6.70
C ASP A 107 -16.15 -31.67 7.01
N GLY A 108 -15.48 -30.94 6.13
CA GLY A 108 -15.18 -29.50 6.24
C GLY A 108 -13.87 -29.21 6.98
N LEU A 109 -13.11 -30.24 7.40
CA LEU A 109 -11.85 -30.09 8.11
C LEU A 109 -10.71 -30.72 7.32
N ASN A 110 -9.68 -29.94 7.00
CA ASN A 110 -8.51 -30.41 6.24
C ASN A 110 -8.85 -31.14 4.91
N ASP A 111 -9.96 -30.79 4.28
CA ASP A 111 -10.40 -31.36 3.00
C ASP A 111 -9.61 -30.83 1.80
N ILE A 112 -8.89 -29.72 2.01
CA ILE A 112 -8.08 -29.07 0.98
C ILE A 112 -6.70 -28.76 1.54
N PHE A 113 -5.67 -29.22 0.88
CA PHE A 113 -4.30 -28.80 1.16
C PHE A 113 -4.08 -27.42 0.57
N MET A 114 -4.12 -26.40 1.40
CA MET A 114 -4.00 -24.99 1.05
C MET A 114 -3.11 -24.29 2.08
N VAL A 115 -2.30 -23.36 1.60
CA VAL A 115 -1.50 -22.51 2.48
C VAL A 115 -2.33 -21.34 2.99
N SER A 116 -2.04 -20.90 4.20
CA SER A 116 -2.64 -19.71 4.80
C SER A 116 -1.57 -18.84 5.44
N GLY A 117 -1.87 -17.57 5.64
CA GLY A 117 -0.93 -16.62 6.22
C GLY A 117 -1.24 -15.19 5.83
N THR A 118 -0.28 -14.31 6.08
CA THR A 118 -0.37 -12.88 5.84
C THR A 118 0.79 -12.37 5.00
N SER A 119 0.56 -11.29 4.27
CA SER A 119 1.60 -10.55 3.53
C SER A 119 2.40 -11.41 2.54
N TYR A 120 1.72 -12.20 1.74
CA TYR A 120 2.30 -12.91 0.60
C TYR A 120 1.37 -12.92 -0.61
N GLU A 121 1.98 -13.10 -1.78
CA GLU A 121 1.30 -13.43 -3.03
C GLU A 121 1.57 -14.88 -3.38
N PHE A 122 0.54 -15.64 -3.65
CA PHE A 122 0.65 -17.04 -4.08
C PHE A 122 1.07 -17.08 -5.55
N ILE A 123 2.11 -17.86 -5.87
CA ILE A 123 2.61 -18.04 -7.24
C ILE A 123 2.20 -19.40 -7.78
N SER A 124 2.64 -20.46 -7.12
CA SER A 124 2.34 -21.81 -7.58
C SER A 124 2.46 -22.85 -6.45
N MET A 125 1.70 -23.93 -6.60
CA MET A 125 1.86 -25.14 -5.79
C MET A 125 1.82 -26.35 -6.69
N ARG A 126 2.78 -27.26 -6.48
CA ARG A 126 2.86 -28.53 -7.23
C ARG A 126 2.97 -29.68 -6.26
N ILE A 127 2.23 -30.74 -6.54
CA ILE A 127 2.21 -31.98 -5.74
C ILE A 127 2.79 -33.13 -6.55
N PHE A 128 3.63 -33.91 -5.93
CA PHE A 128 4.34 -35.04 -6.52
C PHE A 128 4.07 -36.32 -5.74
N ASN A 129 3.96 -37.42 -6.47
CA ASN A 129 3.93 -38.73 -5.83
C ASN A 129 5.34 -39.14 -5.36
N ARG A 130 5.42 -40.33 -4.68
CA ARG A 130 6.69 -40.85 -4.13
C ARG A 130 7.78 -41.14 -5.19
N TRP A 131 7.42 -41.18 -6.47
CA TRP A 131 8.37 -41.37 -7.58
C TRP A 131 8.80 -40.07 -8.23
N GLY A 132 8.37 -38.92 -7.70
CA GLY A 132 8.70 -37.59 -8.22
C GLY A 132 7.87 -37.19 -9.44
N GLN A 133 6.80 -37.93 -9.77
CA GLN A 133 5.89 -37.55 -10.83
C GLN A 133 4.91 -36.49 -10.30
N GLU A 134 4.77 -35.38 -11.01
CA GLU A 134 3.78 -34.36 -10.74
C GLU A 134 2.38 -34.90 -10.98
N ILE A 135 1.51 -34.77 -9.98
CA ILE A 135 0.13 -35.25 -10.01
C ILE A 135 -0.89 -34.11 -9.89
N PHE A 136 -0.46 -32.93 -9.50
CA PHE A 136 -1.32 -31.76 -9.37
C PHE A 136 -0.47 -30.49 -9.43
N SER A 137 -1.04 -29.44 -10.04
CA SER A 137 -0.51 -28.08 -10.00
C SER A 137 -1.62 -27.07 -9.86
N ASP A 138 -1.35 -26.01 -9.06
CA ASP A 138 -2.25 -24.90 -8.80
C ASP A 138 -1.49 -23.58 -8.97
N PHE A 139 -2.08 -22.65 -9.73
CA PHE A 139 -1.59 -21.27 -9.93
C PHE A 139 -2.60 -20.23 -9.45
N SER A 140 -3.66 -20.67 -8.77
CA SER A 140 -4.78 -19.83 -8.34
C SER A 140 -4.97 -19.76 -6.83
N GLY A 141 -4.20 -20.53 -6.05
CA GLY A 141 -4.30 -20.58 -4.60
C GLY A 141 -5.53 -21.31 -4.06
N ARG A 142 -6.17 -22.14 -4.89
CA ARG A 142 -7.36 -22.91 -4.47
C ARG A 142 -7.03 -24.14 -3.64
N GLY A 143 -5.79 -24.63 -3.75
CA GLY A 143 -5.32 -25.81 -3.04
C GLY A 143 -5.68 -27.15 -3.72
N TRP A 144 -5.18 -28.22 -3.11
CA TRP A 144 -5.38 -29.59 -3.60
C TRP A 144 -6.38 -30.34 -2.73
N ASP A 145 -7.41 -30.89 -3.36
CA ASP A 145 -8.50 -31.66 -2.71
C ASP A 145 -8.24 -33.18 -2.67
N GLY A 146 -7.01 -33.61 -2.89
CA GLY A 146 -6.66 -35.03 -2.90
C GLY A 146 -7.05 -35.79 -4.17
N ARG A 147 -7.36 -35.09 -5.27
CA ARG A 147 -7.70 -35.70 -6.57
C ARG A 147 -6.57 -35.58 -7.56
N LEU A 148 -6.53 -36.55 -8.46
CA LEU A 148 -5.67 -36.56 -9.65
C LEU A 148 -6.30 -35.70 -10.76
N PRO A 149 -5.55 -35.29 -11.79
CA PRO A 149 -6.08 -34.59 -12.96
C PRO A 149 -7.22 -35.32 -13.68
N SER A 150 -7.30 -36.64 -13.54
CA SER A 150 -8.41 -37.48 -14.02
C SER A 150 -9.71 -37.35 -13.23
N GLY A 151 -9.71 -36.60 -12.10
CA GLY A 151 -10.82 -36.50 -11.16
C GLY A 151 -10.92 -37.67 -10.17
N LEU A 152 -10.12 -38.70 -10.32
CA LEU A 152 -10.09 -39.82 -9.37
C LEU A 152 -9.38 -39.41 -8.07
N LYS A 153 -9.82 -39.97 -6.94
CA LYS A 153 -9.12 -39.79 -5.66
C LYS A 153 -7.69 -40.34 -5.75
N ALA A 154 -6.71 -39.57 -5.29
CA ALA A 154 -5.35 -40.07 -5.11
C ALA A 154 -5.33 -41.07 -3.97
N LYS A 155 -4.41 -42.03 -4.00
CA LYS A 155 -4.32 -43.07 -2.95
C LYS A 155 -3.85 -42.47 -1.63
N THR A 156 -4.36 -42.94 -0.50
CA THR A 156 -3.84 -42.65 0.84
C THR A 156 -2.32 -42.89 0.87
N GLY A 157 -1.57 -41.95 1.44
CA GLY A 157 -0.12 -42.02 1.55
C GLY A 157 0.56 -40.66 1.54
N SER A 158 1.89 -40.68 1.50
CA SER A 158 2.73 -39.48 1.52
C SER A 158 2.97 -38.94 0.13
N TYR A 159 2.88 -37.64 -0.01
CA TYR A 159 3.12 -36.86 -1.21
C TYR A 159 4.10 -35.75 -0.91
N ASN A 160 4.87 -35.32 -1.91
CA ASN A 160 5.77 -34.18 -1.80
C ASN A 160 5.10 -32.93 -2.40
N PHE A 161 5.35 -31.77 -1.82
CA PHE A 161 4.92 -30.52 -2.41
C PHE A 161 6.10 -29.56 -2.69
N VAL A 162 5.91 -28.71 -3.67
CA VAL A 162 6.71 -27.51 -3.91
C VAL A 162 5.75 -26.34 -3.99
N LEU A 163 5.96 -25.35 -3.14
CA LEU A 163 5.17 -24.14 -3.04
C LEU A 163 6.06 -22.94 -3.36
N GLU A 164 5.62 -22.06 -4.21
CA GLU A 164 6.28 -20.80 -4.56
C GLU A 164 5.36 -19.64 -4.17
N ILE A 165 5.87 -18.72 -3.38
CA ILE A 165 5.19 -17.51 -2.96
C ILE A 165 6.12 -16.31 -3.08
N GLN A 166 5.55 -15.12 -3.23
CA GLN A 166 6.26 -13.85 -3.12
C GLN A 166 5.90 -13.22 -1.78
N PRO A 167 6.82 -13.19 -0.79
CA PRO A 167 6.57 -12.42 0.43
C PRO A 167 6.43 -10.94 0.10
N LEU A 168 5.41 -10.30 0.63
CA LEU A 168 5.17 -8.86 0.50
C LEU A 168 5.86 -8.11 1.63
N THR A 169 7.19 -8.27 1.70
CA THR A 169 8.06 -7.59 2.68
C THR A 169 8.84 -6.46 2.01
N ARG A 170 9.30 -5.50 2.79
CA ARG A 170 10.25 -4.50 2.29
C ARG A 170 11.55 -4.56 3.10
N PRO A 171 12.69 -4.48 2.45
CA PRO A 171 12.85 -4.47 1.00
C PRO A 171 12.24 -5.71 0.36
N VAL A 172 11.82 -5.60 -0.90
CA VAL A 172 11.20 -6.71 -1.63
C VAL A 172 12.10 -7.93 -1.54
N SER A 173 11.60 -8.99 -0.92
CA SER A 173 12.32 -10.26 -0.83
C SER A 173 12.21 -11.05 -2.12
N ASN A 174 13.12 -11.98 -2.34
CA ASN A 174 13.02 -12.91 -3.44
C ASN A 174 11.84 -13.87 -3.24
N VAL A 175 11.38 -14.49 -4.36
CA VAL A 175 10.42 -15.60 -4.30
C VAL A 175 10.89 -16.65 -3.32
N ALA A 176 10.04 -17.00 -2.38
CA ALA A 176 10.31 -18.04 -1.40
C ALA A 176 9.77 -19.38 -1.90
N ILE A 177 10.61 -20.42 -1.82
CA ILE A 177 10.27 -21.77 -2.26
C ILE A 177 10.26 -22.68 -1.04
N TYR A 178 9.10 -23.25 -0.76
CA TYR A 178 8.91 -24.24 0.32
C TYR A 178 8.74 -25.62 -0.27
N LYS A 179 9.37 -26.61 0.37
CA LYS A 179 9.28 -28.02 -0.01
C LYS A 179 9.00 -28.85 1.23
N GLY A 180 8.15 -29.83 1.11
CA GLY A 180 7.80 -30.68 2.22
C GLY A 180 6.93 -31.87 1.81
N ASN A 181 6.39 -32.54 2.80
CA ASN A 181 5.55 -33.71 2.64
C ASN A 181 4.14 -33.44 3.17
N ILE A 182 3.16 -34.10 2.54
CA ILE A 182 1.76 -34.12 2.95
C ILE A 182 1.36 -35.58 3.13
N GLU A 183 0.70 -35.88 4.23
CA GLU A 183 0.02 -37.17 4.42
C GLU A 183 -1.45 -37.04 3.99
N LEU A 184 -1.83 -37.79 2.96
CA LEU A 184 -3.20 -37.85 2.48
C LEU A 184 -3.92 -39.06 3.08
N PHE A 185 -5.08 -38.79 3.67
CA PHE A 185 -6.02 -39.81 4.14
C PHE A 185 -7.33 -39.66 3.37
N ASN A 186 -7.67 -40.67 2.59
CA ASN A 186 -8.95 -40.80 1.88
C ASN A 186 -9.78 -41.89 2.56
N ASN A 187 -10.76 -41.49 3.32
CA ASN A 187 -11.76 -42.42 3.88
C ASN A 187 -12.97 -42.54 2.96
#